data_e54c23b6976d8a0ad294b9300c3a5d16
#
_entry.id   e54c23b6976d8a0ad294b9300c3a5d16
#
_cell.length_a   1.000
_cell.length_b   1.000
_cell.length_c   1.000
_cell.angle_alpha   90.00
_cell.angle_beta   90.00
_cell.angle_gamma   90.00
#
_symmetry.space_group_name_H-M   'P 1'
#
loop_
_entity.id
_entity.type
_entity.pdbx_description
1 polymer ?
#
loop_
_entity_poly.entity_id
_entity_poly.type
_entity_poly.pdbx_seq_one_letter_code
_entity_poly.pdbx_strand_id
1 'polypeptide(L)'
;MILPILKGLALTLNRFFSKPITIQYPEEKVPPAKRWRGIQYFEKDERGKTKCVACGLCMAVCPSQCIYIETAEDEEGRRYPLTYELDATRCIFCGFCEEACPVGAIFMGKNYEWVEPERKPYIMTTEKLLEEKKNNP
;
A
#
# COMPACT_ATOMS: atom_id res chain seq x y z
N MET A 1 -11.11 37.50 -40.15
CA MET A 1 -10.35 36.37 -39.59
C MET A 1 -9.88 36.58 -38.14
N ILE A 2 -9.70 37.79 -37.64
CA ILE A 2 -9.21 38.09 -36.27
C ILE A 2 -10.28 37.80 -35.16
N LEU A 3 -11.55 38.03 -35.47
CA LEU A 3 -12.65 37.91 -34.49
C LEU A 3 -12.77 36.48 -33.85
N PRO A 4 -12.66 35.37 -34.58
CA PRO A 4 -12.69 34.02 -33.98
C PRO A 4 -11.50 33.76 -33.07
N ILE A 5 -10.32 34.28 -33.39
CA ILE A 5 -9.11 34.15 -32.59
C ILE A 5 -9.27 34.89 -31.25
N LEU A 6 -9.77 36.13 -31.30
CA LEU A 6 -10.06 36.92 -30.09
C LEU A 6 -11.10 36.25 -29.19
N LYS A 7 -12.14 35.63 -29.78
CA LYS A 7 -13.14 34.85 -28.98
C LYS A 7 -12.49 33.63 -28.32
N GLY A 8 -11.61 32.90 -29.02
CA GLY A 8 -10.88 31.78 -28.42
C GLY A 8 -9.95 32.23 -27.27
N LEU A 9 -9.24 33.34 -27.48
CA LEU A 9 -8.37 33.91 -26.44
C LEU A 9 -9.17 34.37 -25.18
N ALA A 10 -10.33 35.01 -25.39
CA ALA A 10 -11.19 35.43 -24.32
C ALA A 10 -11.76 34.22 -23.53
N LEU A 11 -12.06 33.11 -24.19
CA LEU A 11 -12.52 31.87 -23.54
C LEU A 11 -11.43 31.27 -22.63
N THR A 12 -10.19 31.16 -23.12
CA THR A 12 -9.08 30.64 -22.33
C THR A 12 -8.74 31.57 -21.18
N LEU A 13 -8.77 32.87 -21.38
CA LEU A 13 -8.55 33.85 -20.33
C LEU A 13 -9.62 33.76 -19.23
N ASN A 14 -10.88 33.58 -19.59
CA ASN A 14 -11.97 33.39 -18.64
C ASN A 14 -11.77 32.11 -17.81
N ARG A 15 -11.28 31.01 -18.42
CA ARG A 15 -10.93 29.77 -17.73
C ARG A 15 -9.76 29.95 -16.77
N PHE A 16 -8.79 30.77 -17.12
CA PHE A 16 -7.66 31.07 -16.23
C PHE A 16 -8.09 31.69 -14.90
N PHE A 17 -9.10 32.56 -14.92
CA PHE A 17 -9.64 33.22 -13.71
C PHE A 17 -10.80 32.43 -13.03
N SER A 18 -11.22 31.28 -13.59
CA SER A 18 -12.24 30.45 -12.98
C SER A 18 -11.66 29.61 -11.84
N LYS A 19 -12.51 29.22 -10.86
CA LYS A 19 -12.08 28.28 -9.81
C LYS A 19 -11.62 26.96 -10.41
N PRO A 20 -10.51 26.37 -9.91
CA PRO A 20 -10.04 25.08 -10.33
C PRO A 20 -11.10 24.00 -10.04
N ILE A 21 -11.25 23.02 -10.95
CA ILE A 21 -12.15 21.88 -10.79
C ILE A 21 -11.43 20.73 -10.07
N THR A 22 -10.10 20.73 -10.11
CA THR A 22 -9.25 19.72 -9.50
C THR A 22 -9.18 19.89 -7.99
N ILE A 23 -9.08 18.79 -7.29
CA ILE A 23 -8.89 18.76 -5.83
C ILE A 23 -7.54 19.37 -5.51
N GLN A 24 -7.53 20.29 -4.56
CA GLN A 24 -6.34 21.01 -4.14
C GLN A 24 -5.63 20.24 -3.02
N TYR A 25 -4.96 19.14 -3.38
CA TYR A 25 -4.11 18.41 -2.45
C TYR A 25 -2.86 19.24 -2.10
N PRO A 26 -2.39 19.33 -0.82
CA PRO A 26 -2.84 18.54 0.34
C PRO A 26 -3.97 19.17 1.18
N GLU A 27 -4.43 20.40 0.85
CA GLU A 27 -5.45 21.12 1.62
C GLU A 27 -6.80 20.42 1.58
N GLU A 28 -7.13 19.86 0.40
CA GLU A 28 -8.33 19.04 0.18
C GLU A 28 -7.92 17.58 -0.08
N LYS A 29 -8.37 16.66 0.79
CA LYS A 29 -8.12 15.23 0.65
C LYS A 29 -9.41 14.47 0.36
N VAL A 30 -9.33 13.53 -0.56
CA VAL A 30 -10.44 12.60 -0.83
C VAL A 30 -10.16 11.27 -0.15
N PRO A 31 -11.09 10.75 0.66
CA PRO A 31 -10.90 9.45 1.29
C PRO A 31 -10.77 8.35 0.23
N PRO A 32 -9.88 7.36 0.43
CA PRO A 32 -9.69 6.27 -0.51
C PRO A 32 -10.99 5.49 -0.72
N ALA A 33 -11.23 5.04 -1.94
CA ALA A 33 -12.36 4.19 -2.26
C ALA A 33 -12.35 2.89 -1.42
N LYS A 34 -13.52 2.28 -1.19
CA LYS A 34 -13.63 1.03 -0.40
C LYS A 34 -12.73 -0.10 -0.92
N ARG A 35 -12.53 -0.15 -2.25
CA ARG A 35 -11.69 -1.17 -2.93
C ARG A 35 -10.25 -0.74 -3.15
N TRP A 36 -9.83 0.39 -2.54
CA TRP A 36 -8.45 0.85 -2.63
C TRP A 36 -7.50 -0.16 -1.98
N ARG A 37 -6.38 -0.41 -2.64
CA ARG A 37 -5.30 -1.28 -2.19
C ARG A 37 -4.06 -0.41 -1.97
N GLY A 38 -3.81 -0.05 -0.71
CA GLY A 38 -2.62 0.69 -0.28
C GLY A 38 -1.58 -0.24 0.34
N ILE A 39 -0.74 0.32 1.20
CA ILE A 39 0.35 -0.40 1.87
C ILE A 39 -0.19 -1.56 2.70
N GLN A 40 0.45 -2.71 2.58
CA GLN A 40 0.07 -3.92 3.33
C GLN A 40 0.35 -3.76 4.81
N TYR A 41 -0.42 -4.47 5.62
CA TYR A 41 -0.21 -4.60 7.06
C TYR A 41 -0.44 -6.04 7.53
N PHE A 42 0.16 -6.37 8.68
CA PHE A 42 -0.06 -7.66 9.34
C PHE A 42 -1.09 -7.57 10.45
N GLU A 43 -1.93 -8.61 10.50
CA GLU A 43 -2.84 -8.85 11.61
C GLU A 43 -2.08 -9.46 12.79
N LYS A 44 -2.44 -9.03 14.02
CA LYS A 44 -1.89 -9.56 15.26
C LYS A 44 -2.73 -10.71 15.77
N ASP A 45 -2.07 -11.67 16.39
CA ASP A 45 -2.73 -12.70 17.19
C ASP A 45 -3.12 -12.16 18.58
N GLU A 46 -3.75 -12.99 19.41
CA GLU A 46 -4.13 -12.65 20.78
C GLU A 46 -2.92 -12.33 21.69
N ARG A 47 -1.74 -12.80 21.31
CA ARG A 47 -0.46 -12.58 22.02
C ARG A 47 0.26 -11.32 21.55
N GLY A 48 -0.31 -10.57 20.61
CA GLY A 48 0.28 -9.36 20.03
C GLY A 48 1.38 -9.61 18.98
N LYS A 49 1.64 -10.88 18.63
CA LYS A 49 2.55 -11.29 17.55
C LYS A 49 1.81 -11.35 16.21
N THR A 50 2.55 -11.52 15.12
CA THR A 50 1.93 -11.74 13.82
C THR A 50 1.18 -13.08 13.75
N LYS A 51 0.01 -13.09 13.09
CA LYS A 51 -0.70 -14.34 12.77
C LYS A 51 0.01 -15.17 11.69
N CYS A 52 1.03 -14.65 11.04
CA CYS A 52 1.73 -15.30 9.94
C CYS A 52 2.38 -16.60 10.42
N VAL A 53 2.11 -17.70 9.69
CA VAL A 53 2.70 -19.03 9.91
C VAL A 53 3.82 -19.34 8.90
N ALA A 54 4.32 -18.33 8.21
CA ALA A 54 5.40 -18.45 7.23
C ALA A 54 5.22 -19.58 6.19
N CYS A 55 3.98 -19.76 5.70
CA CYS A 55 3.68 -20.84 4.73
C CYS A 55 4.22 -20.58 3.32
N GLY A 56 4.68 -19.37 3.00
CA GLY A 56 5.27 -19.01 1.73
C GLY A 56 4.29 -18.78 0.56
N LEU A 57 2.98 -18.97 0.74
CA LEU A 57 2.00 -18.82 -0.34
C LEU A 57 1.97 -17.42 -0.92
N CYS A 58 2.06 -16.37 -0.09
CA CYS A 58 2.10 -14.99 -0.56
C CYS A 58 3.34 -14.69 -1.39
N MET A 59 4.49 -15.32 -1.09
CA MET A 59 5.70 -15.25 -1.90
C MET A 59 5.52 -15.95 -3.24
N ALA A 60 4.92 -17.16 -3.23
CA ALA A 60 4.73 -17.97 -4.44
C ALA A 60 3.76 -17.34 -5.44
N VAL A 61 2.69 -16.70 -4.94
CA VAL A 61 1.65 -16.07 -5.79
C VAL A 61 2.02 -14.66 -6.27
N CYS A 62 3.08 -14.05 -5.72
CA CYS A 62 3.45 -12.68 -6.02
C CYS A 62 3.97 -12.53 -7.48
N PRO A 63 3.25 -11.79 -8.37
CA PRO A 63 3.68 -11.66 -9.77
C PRO A 63 4.94 -10.82 -9.94
N SER A 64 5.22 -9.89 -9.03
CA SER A 64 6.43 -9.06 -9.03
C SER A 64 7.57 -9.64 -8.19
N GLN A 65 7.36 -10.80 -7.54
CA GLN A 65 8.36 -11.48 -6.70
C GLN A 65 9.05 -10.53 -5.71
N CYS A 66 8.24 -9.69 -5.05
CA CYS A 66 8.71 -8.67 -4.11
C CYS A 66 8.65 -9.12 -2.65
N ILE A 67 8.28 -10.36 -2.37
CA ILE A 67 8.16 -10.92 -1.01
C ILE A 67 9.23 -11.99 -0.81
N TYR A 68 9.96 -11.88 0.28
CA TYR A 68 10.94 -12.87 0.73
C TYR A 68 10.58 -13.32 2.15
N ILE A 69 10.64 -14.63 2.41
CA ILE A 69 10.28 -15.23 3.70
C ILE A 69 11.29 -16.30 4.07
N GLU A 70 11.85 -16.20 5.27
CA GLU A 70 12.54 -17.29 5.94
C GLU A 70 11.68 -17.80 7.08
N THR A 71 11.55 -19.10 7.17
CA THR A 71 10.70 -19.76 8.16
C THR A 71 11.55 -20.31 9.30
N ALA A 72 11.08 -20.13 10.54
CA ALA A 72 11.59 -20.83 11.72
C ALA A 72 10.44 -21.51 12.46
N GLU A 73 10.79 -22.40 13.38
CA GLU A 73 9.86 -23.06 14.31
C GLU A 73 10.25 -22.71 15.73
N ASP A 74 9.26 -22.45 16.57
CA ASP A 74 9.48 -22.24 17.99
C ASP A 74 9.55 -23.59 18.77
N GLU A 75 9.84 -23.54 20.07
CA GLU A 75 9.95 -24.74 20.92
C GLU A 75 8.64 -25.54 20.99
N GLU A 76 7.52 -24.89 20.68
CA GLU A 76 6.18 -25.51 20.64
C GLU A 76 5.86 -26.13 19.27
N GLY A 77 6.80 -26.07 18.31
CA GLY A 77 6.61 -26.56 16.93
C GLY A 77 5.75 -25.62 16.05
N ARG A 78 5.49 -24.39 16.49
CA ARG A 78 4.73 -23.41 15.73
C ARG A 78 5.66 -22.70 14.75
N ARG A 79 5.26 -22.66 13.48
CA ARG A 79 6.00 -21.96 12.43
C ARG A 79 5.73 -20.45 12.49
N TYR A 80 6.77 -19.66 12.31
CA TYR A 80 6.71 -18.21 12.23
C TYR A 80 7.75 -17.67 11.21
N PRO A 81 7.55 -16.47 10.66
CA PRO A 81 8.55 -15.84 9.80
C PRO A 81 9.73 -15.34 10.65
N LEU A 82 10.91 -15.96 10.47
CA LEU A 82 12.16 -15.46 11.02
C LEU A 82 12.53 -14.14 10.34
N THR A 83 12.49 -14.14 9.01
CA THR A 83 12.64 -12.97 8.17
C THR A 83 11.44 -12.85 7.26
N TYR A 84 10.86 -11.68 7.20
CA TYR A 84 9.84 -11.31 6.22
C TYR A 84 10.21 -9.96 5.64
N GLU A 85 10.41 -9.92 4.34
CA GLU A 85 10.72 -8.69 3.62
C GLU A 85 9.77 -8.54 2.43
N LEU A 86 9.12 -7.39 2.35
CA LEU A 86 8.32 -6.99 1.20
C LEU A 86 8.90 -5.71 0.63
N ASP A 87 9.41 -5.77 -0.59
CA ASP A 87 9.91 -4.61 -1.32
C ASP A 87 8.73 -3.84 -1.95
N ALA A 88 8.25 -2.82 -1.26
CA ALA A 88 7.12 -2.03 -1.70
C ALA A 88 7.42 -1.20 -2.98
N THR A 89 8.70 -0.97 -3.31
CA THR A 89 9.08 -0.28 -4.57
C THR A 89 8.85 -1.15 -5.80
N ARG A 90 8.78 -2.48 -5.64
CA ARG A 90 8.51 -3.45 -6.70
C ARG A 90 7.06 -3.94 -6.68
N CYS A 91 6.35 -3.70 -5.58
CA CYS A 91 4.98 -4.13 -5.39
C CYS A 91 4.04 -3.41 -6.36
N ILE A 92 3.15 -4.16 -7.01
CA ILE A 92 2.10 -3.62 -7.88
C ILE A 92 0.74 -3.50 -7.19
N PHE A 93 0.66 -3.75 -5.89
CA PHE A 93 -0.54 -3.66 -5.06
C PHE A 93 -1.73 -4.48 -5.60
N CYS A 94 -1.48 -5.63 -6.21
CA CYS A 94 -2.51 -6.49 -6.81
C CYS A 94 -3.42 -7.18 -5.79
N GLY A 95 -2.97 -7.38 -4.53
CA GLY A 95 -3.73 -8.00 -3.46
C GLY A 95 -3.70 -9.53 -3.44
N PHE A 96 -2.98 -10.22 -4.35
CA PHE A 96 -2.92 -11.68 -4.38
C PHE A 96 -2.32 -12.28 -3.10
N CYS A 97 -1.42 -11.57 -2.42
CA CYS A 97 -0.87 -12.00 -1.14
C CYS A 97 -1.94 -12.07 -0.04
N GLU A 98 -2.92 -11.16 -0.05
CA GLU A 98 -4.06 -11.17 0.87
C GLU A 98 -5.00 -12.34 0.53
N GLU A 99 -5.36 -12.51 -0.74
CA GLU A 99 -6.25 -13.58 -1.21
C GLU A 99 -5.68 -14.98 -0.97
N ALA A 100 -4.36 -15.15 -1.11
CA ALA A 100 -3.68 -16.43 -0.92
C ALA A 100 -3.38 -16.77 0.54
N CYS A 101 -3.56 -15.85 1.48
CA CYS A 101 -3.21 -16.07 2.89
C CYS A 101 -4.24 -16.94 3.62
N PRO A 102 -3.92 -18.20 4.00
CA PRO A 102 -4.90 -19.12 4.58
C PRO A 102 -5.29 -18.75 6.01
N VAL A 103 -4.47 -17.97 6.70
CA VAL A 103 -4.67 -17.57 8.10
C VAL A 103 -5.11 -16.12 8.26
N GLY A 104 -5.29 -15.38 7.15
CA GLY A 104 -5.64 -13.97 7.19
C GLY A 104 -4.62 -13.15 8.00
N ALA A 105 -3.33 -13.31 7.68
CA ALA A 105 -2.26 -12.61 8.37
C ALA A 105 -1.87 -11.30 7.69
N ILE A 106 -2.02 -11.20 6.35
CA ILE A 106 -1.66 -10.03 5.57
C ILE A 106 -2.89 -9.45 4.90
N PHE A 107 -3.03 -8.14 4.95
CA PHE A 107 -4.14 -7.37 4.37
C PHE A 107 -3.63 -6.16 3.60
N MET A 108 -4.42 -5.72 2.61
CA MET A 108 -4.18 -4.46 1.89
C MET A 108 -4.74 -3.30 2.70
N GLY A 109 -3.89 -2.36 3.06
CA GLY A 109 -4.29 -1.16 3.80
C GLY A 109 -4.93 -0.09 2.92
N LYS A 110 -5.26 1.05 3.56
CA LYS A 110 -5.81 2.24 2.90
C LYS A 110 -4.78 3.36 2.78
N ASN A 111 -3.65 3.25 3.47
CA ASN A 111 -2.61 4.24 3.45
C ASN A 111 -1.96 4.34 2.06
N TYR A 112 -1.88 5.56 1.52
CA TYR A 112 -1.20 5.89 0.27
C TYR A 112 -0.22 7.05 0.44
N GLU A 113 -0.26 7.73 1.58
CA GLU A 113 0.60 8.87 1.88
C GLU A 113 1.92 8.39 2.49
N TRP A 114 2.79 7.85 1.65
CA TRP A 114 4.09 7.37 2.08
C TRP A 114 5.16 7.81 1.09
N VAL A 115 6.01 8.73 1.55
CA VAL A 115 7.09 9.30 0.76
C VAL A 115 8.37 9.27 1.59
N GLU A 116 9.39 8.61 1.04
CA GLU A 116 10.70 8.52 1.66
C GLU A 116 11.78 8.85 0.61
N PRO A 117 12.87 9.56 0.99
CA PRO A 117 13.92 9.94 0.07
C PRO A 117 14.81 8.76 -0.37
N GLU A 118 14.83 7.68 0.40
CA GLU A 118 15.65 6.49 0.17
C GLU A 118 14.80 5.24 -0.07
N ARG A 119 15.41 4.22 -0.70
CA ARG A 119 14.73 2.94 -0.96
C ARG A 119 14.60 2.07 0.28
N LYS A 120 15.57 2.12 1.20
CA LYS A 120 15.62 1.24 2.38
C LYS A 120 14.35 1.26 3.24
N PRO A 121 13.72 2.42 3.51
CA PRO A 121 12.46 2.47 4.26
C PRO A 121 11.30 1.71 3.60
N TYR A 122 11.32 1.57 2.27
CA TYR A 122 10.30 0.83 1.51
C TYR A 122 10.44 -0.69 1.59
N ILE A 123 11.48 -1.21 2.22
CA ILE A 123 11.55 -2.63 2.60
C ILE A 123 10.73 -2.80 3.88
N MET A 124 9.58 -3.43 3.74
CA MET A 124 8.64 -3.69 4.83
C MET A 124 9.00 -4.98 5.53
N THR A 125 9.48 -4.88 6.76
CA THR A 125 9.73 -6.02 7.66
C THR A 125 8.48 -6.40 8.43
N THR A 126 8.49 -7.54 9.11
CA THR A 126 7.38 -7.98 9.99
C THR A 126 6.96 -6.88 10.97
N GLU A 127 7.92 -6.19 11.57
CA GLU A 127 7.67 -5.14 12.57
C GLU A 127 6.94 -3.95 11.95
N LYS A 128 7.45 -3.44 10.82
CA LYS A 128 6.82 -2.34 10.09
C LYS A 128 5.40 -2.69 9.63
N LEU A 129 5.19 -3.90 9.12
CA LEU A 129 3.85 -4.35 8.71
C LEU A 129 2.88 -4.46 9.89
N LEU A 130 3.36 -4.80 11.10
CA LEU A 130 2.55 -4.79 12.32
C LEU A 130 2.26 -3.37 12.82
N GLU A 131 3.14 -2.41 12.57
CA GLU A 131 2.94 -1.00 12.91
C GLU A 131 1.96 -0.33 11.95
N GLU A 132 2.02 -0.64 10.66
CA GLU A 132 1.10 -0.09 9.65
C GLU A 132 -0.38 -0.39 9.93
N LYS A 133 -0.69 -1.43 10.69
CA LYS A 133 -2.05 -1.67 11.17
C LYS A 133 -2.64 -0.50 11.95
N LYS A 134 -1.82 0.28 12.67
CA LYS A 134 -2.29 1.45 13.43
C LYS A 134 -2.77 2.58 12.51
N ASN A 135 -2.21 2.66 11.30
CA ASN A 135 -2.53 3.66 10.29
C ASN A 135 -3.73 3.24 9.41
N ASN A 136 -4.21 2.00 9.59
CA ASN A 136 -5.33 1.43 8.84
C ASN A 136 -6.44 1.03 9.80
N PRO A 137 -7.45 1.90 10.02
CA PRO A 137 -8.58 1.66 10.90
C PRO A 137 -9.50 0.55 10.37
#